data_2ebeb3370dc345a44880cebc0e18cd8f
#
_entry.id   2ebeb3370dc345a44880cebc0e18cd8f
#
_cell.length_a   1.000
_cell.length_b   1.000
_cell.length_c   1.000
_cell.angle_alpha   90.00
_cell.angle_beta   90.00
_cell.angle_gamma   90.00
#
_symmetry.space_group_name_H-M   'P 1'
#
loop_
_entity.id
_entity.type
_entity.pdbx_description
1 polymer ?
#
loop_
_entity_poly.entity_id
_entity_poly.type
_entity_poly.pdbx_seq_one_letter_code
_entity_poly.pdbx_strand_id
1 'polypeptide(L)'
;MPDLAAAIEQWRPLVGAPEGPPEDVPSNRVRVAFVAVGETHIELLQPTDPGSPVSKFLESRGPGVHHLAFHVPSVDAALAGVRERGGRVVDEHARAGARGRRVGFAHPSAFGGTLVEFVEGP
;
A
#
# COMPACT_ATOMS: atom_id res chain seq x y z
N MET A 1 -7.78 0.39 7.68
CA MET A 1 -9.05 0.71 8.36
C MET A 1 -9.79 -0.56 8.78
N PRO A 2 -10.54 -0.50 9.86
CA PRO A 2 -11.18 -1.71 10.39
C PRO A 2 -12.35 -2.23 9.56
N ASP A 3 -13.01 -1.33 8.81
CA ASP A 3 -14.21 -1.68 8.03
C ASP A 3 -14.14 -0.99 6.67
N LEU A 4 -13.85 -1.77 5.64
CA LEU A 4 -13.66 -1.25 4.29
C LEU A 4 -14.96 -0.67 3.71
N ALA A 5 -16.10 -1.32 3.93
CA ALA A 5 -17.39 -0.84 3.42
C ALA A 5 -17.74 0.52 4.04
N ALA A 6 -17.52 0.69 5.34
CA ALA A 6 -17.75 1.95 6.02
C ALA A 6 -16.81 3.04 5.52
N ALA A 7 -15.56 2.69 5.27
CA ALA A 7 -14.56 3.61 4.75
C ALA A 7 -14.93 4.09 3.34
N ILE A 8 -15.37 3.20 2.47
CA ILE A 8 -15.82 3.56 1.13
C ILE A 8 -16.95 4.60 1.21
N GLU A 9 -17.92 4.38 2.08
CA GLU A 9 -19.02 5.32 2.26
C GLU A 9 -18.54 6.67 2.85
N GLN A 10 -17.59 6.63 3.78
CA GLN A 10 -17.03 7.83 4.39
C GLN A 10 -16.28 8.71 3.38
N TRP A 11 -15.56 8.08 2.45
CA TRP A 11 -14.77 8.80 1.45
C TRP A 11 -15.57 9.20 0.21
N ARG A 12 -16.73 8.54 -0.04
CA ARG A 12 -17.52 8.75 -1.26
C ARG A 12 -17.86 10.22 -1.54
N PRO A 13 -18.28 11.04 -0.57
CA PRO A 13 -18.60 12.44 -0.86
C PRO A 13 -17.41 13.25 -1.40
N LEU A 14 -16.19 12.83 -1.07
CA LEU A 14 -14.98 13.53 -1.49
C LEU A 14 -14.41 13.01 -2.80
N VAL A 15 -14.38 11.69 -2.97
CA VAL A 15 -13.63 11.06 -4.06
C VAL A 15 -14.48 10.17 -4.98
N GLY A 16 -15.76 9.97 -4.67
CA GLY A 16 -16.65 9.14 -5.47
C GLY A 16 -16.56 7.65 -5.15
N ALA A 17 -17.05 6.82 -6.07
CA ALA A 17 -17.13 5.39 -5.88
C ALA A 17 -15.81 4.69 -6.23
N PRO A 18 -15.54 3.51 -5.66
CA PRO A 18 -14.41 2.69 -6.06
C PRO A 18 -14.48 2.31 -7.54
N GLU A 19 -13.32 2.04 -8.14
CA GLU A 19 -13.19 1.68 -9.55
C GLU A 19 -13.68 0.28 -9.88
N GLY A 20 -13.92 -0.54 -8.87
CA GLY A 20 -14.41 -1.91 -9.03
C GLY A 20 -14.65 -2.54 -7.67
N PRO A 21 -14.92 -3.84 -7.63
CA PRO A 21 -15.10 -4.54 -6.35
C PRO A 21 -13.78 -4.58 -5.57
N PRO A 22 -13.83 -4.68 -4.23
CA PRO A 22 -12.63 -4.89 -3.42
C PRO A 22 -11.88 -6.14 -3.84
N GLU A 23 -10.56 -6.07 -3.73
CA GLU A 23 -9.65 -7.15 -4.06
C GLU A 23 -8.89 -7.61 -2.82
N ASP A 24 -8.72 -8.93 -2.66
CA ASP A 24 -7.86 -9.49 -1.62
C ASP A 24 -6.43 -9.59 -2.13
N VAL A 25 -5.48 -9.13 -1.32
CA VAL A 25 -4.04 -9.22 -1.60
C VAL A 25 -3.41 -10.12 -0.53
N PRO A 26 -3.30 -11.45 -0.80
CA PRO A 26 -2.84 -12.39 0.22
C PRO A 26 -1.42 -12.12 0.73
N SER A 27 -0.53 -11.61 -0.11
CA SER A 27 0.85 -11.34 0.28
C SER A 27 0.96 -10.28 1.38
N ASN A 28 0.00 -9.37 1.47
CA ASN A 28 -0.09 -8.32 2.50
C ASN A 28 -1.19 -8.58 3.53
N ARG A 29 -2.00 -9.62 3.32
CA ARG A 29 -3.13 -9.94 4.19
C ARG A 29 -4.08 -8.76 4.34
N VAL A 30 -4.43 -8.16 3.21
CA VAL A 30 -5.34 -7.02 3.15
C VAL A 30 -6.39 -7.21 2.08
N ARG A 31 -7.52 -6.53 2.27
CA ARG A 31 -8.52 -6.29 1.24
C ARG A 31 -8.45 -4.82 0.87
N VAL A 32 -8.43 -4.53 -0.42
CA VAL A 32 -8.22 -3.17 -0.91
C VAL A 32 -9.35 -2.72 -1.81
N ALA A 33 -9.64 -1.41 -1.77
CA ALA A 33 -10.49 -0.75 -2.74
C ALA A 33 -9.73 0.46 -3.28
N PHE A 34 -9.74 0.63 -4.60
CA PHE A 34 -9.08 1.74 -5.27
C PHE A 34 -10.08 2.80 -5.68
N VAL A 35 -9.77 4.05 -5.40
CA VAL A 35 -10.55 5.20 -5.84
C VAL A 35 -9.65 6.11 -6.66
N ALA A 36 -10.05 6.41 -7.90
CA ALA A 36 -9.30 7.30 -8.77
C ALA A 36 -9.54 8.77 -8.39
N VAL A 37 -8.45 9.53 -8.30
CA VAL A 37 -8.48 10.98 -8.09
C VAL A 37 -7.55 11.59 -9.13
N GLY A 38 -8.09 11.98 -10.29
CA GLY A 38 -7.26 12.36 -11.43
C GLY A 38 -6.40 11.18 -11.88
N GLU A 39 -5.09 11.38 -11.96
CA GLU A 39 -4.13 10.33 -12.30
C GLU A 39 -3.61 9.58 -11.07
N THR A 40 -4.04 9.98 -9.89
CA THR A 40 -3.65 9.38 -8.62
C THR A 40 -4.74 8.44 -8.14
N HIS A 41 -4.36 7.44 -7.35
CA HIS A 41 -5.29 6.52 -6.72
C HIS A 41 -5.14 6.60 -5.20
N ILE A 42 -6.28 6.60 -4.52
CA ILE A 42 -6.33 6.35 -3.09
C ILE A 42 -6.69 4.89 -2.90
N GLU A 43 -5.91 4.20 -2.10
CA GLU A 43 -6.10 2.79 -1.80
C GLU A 43 -6.61 2.67 -0.36
N LEU A 44 -7.85 2.22 -0.23
CA LEU A 44 -8.45 1.98 1.08
C LEU A 44 -8.15 0.54 1.50
N LEU A 45 -7.54 0.37 2.67
CA LEU A 45 -6.99 -0.91 3.13
C LEU A 45 -7.72 -1.41 4.36
N GLN A 46 -8.14 -2.68 4.33
CA GLN A 46 -8.64 -3.39 5.49
C GLN A 46 -7.80 -4.64 5.71
N PRO A 47 -7.25 -4.89 6.93
CA PRO A 47 -6.54 -6.13 7.19
C PRO A 47 -7.49 -7.32 7.18
N THR A 48 -7.01 -8.47 6.68
CA THR A 48 -7.81 -9.70 6.62
C THR A 48 -7.53 -10.64 7.78
N ASP A 49 -6.46 -10.40 8.55
CA ASP A 49 -6.18 -11.15 9.77
C ASP A 49 -5.29 -10.33 10.72
N PRO A 50 -5.19 -10.75 12.01
CA PRO A 50 -4.39 -10.01 13.00
C PRO A 50 -2.91 -9.94 12.70
N GLY A 51 -2.39 -10.85 11.87
CA GLY A 51 -0.97 -10.87 11.50
C GLY A 51 -0.60 -9.90 10.39
N SER A 52 -1.60 -9.21 9.78
CA SER A 52 -1.32 -8.22 8.73
C SER A 52 -0.51 -7.05 9.28
N PRO A 53 0.44 -6.50 8.50
CA PRO A 53 1.10 -5.24 8.85
C PRO A 53 0.12 -4.10 9.08
N VAL A 54 -1.01 -4.09 8.39
CA VAL A 54 -2.05 -3.08 8.57
C VAL A 54 -2.75 -3.23 9.91
N SER A 55 -2.95 -4.47 10.41
CA SER A 55 -3.47 -4.69 11.76
C SER A 55 -2.56 -4.09 12.82
N LYS A 56 -1.25 -4.28 12.68
CA LYS A 56 -0.25 -3.71 13.59
C LYS A 56 -0.25 -2.19 13.55
N PHE A 57 -0.38 -1.62 12.36
CA PHE A 57 -0.48 -0.18 12.19
C PHE A 57 -1.71 0.38 12.92
N LEU A 58 -2.88 -0.25 12.73
CA LEU A 58 -4.12 0.16 13.39
C LEU A 58 -4.03 0.09 14.92
N GLU A 59 -3.39 -0.96 15.44
CA GLU A 59 -3.19 -1.12 16.88
C GLU A 59 -2.30 -0.03 17.47
N SER A 60 -1.22 0.35 16.78
CA SER A 60 -0.24 1.29 17.29
C SER A 60 -0.58 2.75 17.01
N ARG A 61 -1.25 3.06 15.91
CA ARG A 61 -1.50 4.43 15.45
C ARG A 61 -2.95 4.76 15.19
N GLY A 62 -3.84 3.76 15.15
CA GLY A 62 -5.22 3.95 14.71
C GLY A 62 -5.32 4.19 13.21
N PRO A 63 -6.52 4.53 12.71
CA PRO A 63 -6.71 4.82 11.28
C PRO A 63 -5.89 6.02 10.83
N GLY A 64 -5.40 5.98 9.61
CA GLY A 64 -4.61 7.07 9.04
C GLY A 64 -3.93 6.65 7.75
N VAL A 65 -3.06 7.49 7.24
CA VAL A 65 -2.27 7.19 6.03
C VAL A 65 -1.24 6.12 6.36
N HIS A 66 -1.29 5.01 5.64
CA HIS A 66 -0.41 3.86 5.87
C HIS A 66 0.90 3.98 5.10
N HIS A 67 0.84 4.32 3.82
CA HIS A 67 2.03 4.42 2.97
C HIS A 67 1.80 5.32 1.77
N LEU A 68 2.91 5.68 1.11
CA LEU A 68 2.92 6.33 -0.19
C LEU A 68 3.50 5.36 -1.21
N ALA A 69 2.88 5.29 -2.39
CA ALA A 69 3.32 4.43 -3.47
C ALA A 69 3.82 5.23 -4.65
N PHE A 70 4.90 4.77 -5.27
CA PHE A 70 5.49 5.40 -6.46
C PHE A 70 5.64 4.38 -7.57
N HIS A 71 5.25 4.76 -8.78
CA HIS A 71 5.51 3.96 -9.96
C HIS A 71 6.99 4.04 -10.33
N VAL A 72 7.60 2.89 -10.57
CA VAL A 72 9.00 2.78 -10.98
C VAL A 72 9.12 1.79 -12.13
N PRO A 73 10.14 1.92 -12.99
CA PRO A 73 10.36 0.95 -14.06
C PRO A 73 10.72 -0.44 -13.57
N SER A 74 11.41 -0.55 -12.43
CA SER A 74 11.81 -1.81 -11.82
C SER A 74 11.79 -1.68 -10.31
N VAL A 75 10.95 -2.47 -9.66
CA VAL A 75 10.90 -2.52 -8.19
C VAL A 75 12.21 -3.05 -7.63
N ASP A 76 12.77 -4.12 -8.24
CA ASP A 76 14.03 -4.67 -7.77
C ASP A 76 15.16 -3.65 -7.83
N ALA A 77 15.25 -2.85 -8.90
CA ALA A 77 16.25 -1.80 -9.03
C ALA A 77 16.03 -0.68 -8.01
N ALA A 78 14.78 -0.29 -7.76
CA ALA A 78 14.46 0.73 -6.76
C ALA A 78 14.87 0.29 -5.34
N LEU A 79 14.56 -0.95 -4.98
CA LEU A 79 14.95 -1.52 -3.69
C LEU A 79 16.48 -1.59 -3.56
N ALA A 80 17.17 -2.02 -4.60
CA ALA A 80 18.65 -2.03 -4.63
C ALA A 80 19.22 -0.64 -4.43
N GLY A 81 18.63 0.38 -5.07
CA GLY A 81 19.03 1.77 -4.91
C GLY A 81 18.91 2.27 -3.48
N VAL A 82 17.85 1.88 -2.78
CA VAL A 82 17.69 2.22 -1.36
C VAL A 82 18.82 1.60 -0.53
N ARG A 83 19.11 0.31 -0.75
CA ARG A 83 20.18 -0.39 -0.02
C ARG A 83 21.55 0.22 -0.29
N GLU A 84 21.83 0.58 -1.54
CA GLU A 84 23.12 1.20 -1.94
C GLU A 84 23.36 2.53 -1.25
N ARG A 85 22.30 3.23 -0.88
CA ARG A 85 22.39 4.50 -0.13
C ARG A 85 22.42 4.28 1.38
N GLY A 86 22.50 3.04 1.84
CA GLY A 86 22.51 2.70 3.26
C GLY A 86 21.12 2.61 3.90
N GLY A 87 20.04 2.68 3.11
CA GLY A 87 18.68 2.58 3.61
C GLY A 87 18.25 1.13 3.83
N ARG A 88 17.24 0.95 4.69
CA ARG A 88 16.64 -0.37 4.94
C ARG A 88 15.46 -0.59 4.01
N VAL A 89 15.27 -1.84 3.61
CA VAL A 89 14.09 -2.27 2.86
C VAL A 89 13.31 -3.29 3.69
N VAL A 90 11.99 -3.33 3.48
CA VAL A 90 11.13 -4.36 4.04
C VAL A 90 11.21 -5.61 3.15
N ASP A 91 11.13 -5.39 1.83
CA ASP A 91 11.26 -6.44 0.82
C ASP A 91 12.61 -6.30 0.13
N GLU A 92 13.36 -7.39 -0.01
CA GLU A 92 14.60 -7.38 -0.77
C GLU A 92 14.36 -7.47 -2.27
N HIS A 93 13.25 -8.11 -2.66
CA HIS A 93 12.85 -8.30 -4.04
C HIS A 93 11.37 -8.01 -4.22
N ALA A 94 10.98 -7.71 -5.45
CA ALA A 94 9.60 -7.49 -5.80
C ALA A 94 8.75 -8.74 -5.54
N ARG A 95 7.49 -8.53 -5.14
CA ARG A 95 6.50 -9.57 -4.91
C ARG A 95 5.16 -9.16 -5.48
N ALA A 96 4.21 -10.09 -5.51
CA ALA A 96 2.89 -9.83 -6.06
C ALA A 96 2.10 -8.87 -5.17
N GLY A 97 1.49 -7.88 -5.78
CA GLY A 97 0.59 -6.95 -5.13
C GLY A 97 -0.77 -6.91 -5.83
N ALA A 98 -1.55 -5.88 -5.53
CA ALA A 98 -2.86 -5.69 -6.13
C ALA A 98 -2.75 -5.44 -7.64
N ARG A 99 -3.81 -5.78 -8.37
CA ARG A 99 -3.96 -5.53 -9.81
C ARG A 99 -2.88 -6.21 -10.67
N GLY A 100 -2.34 -7.34 -10.21
CA GLY A 100 -1.31 -8.06 -10.93
C GLY A 100 0.03 -7.33 -11.03
N ARG A 101 0.24 -6.29 -10.24
CA ARG A 101 1.47 -5.51 -10.24
C ARG A 101 2.52 -6.14 -9.33
N ARG A 102 3.77 -5.86 -9.64
CA ARG A 102 4.88 -6.21 -8.75
C ARG A 102 5.14 -5.04 -7.82
N VAL A 103 5.33 -5.33 -6.55
CA VAL A 103 5.50 -4.31 -5.51
C VAL A 103 6.66 -4.65 -4.58
N GLY A 104 7.15 -3.65 -3.87
CA GLY A 104 8.13 -3.83 -2.81
C GLY A 104 8.16 -2.60 -1.92
N PHE A 105 8.46 -2.80 -0.63
CA PHE A 105 8.43 -1.73 0.35
C PHE A 105 9.82 -1.39 0.86
N ALA A 106 10.08 -0.10 1.00
CA ALA A 106 11.22 0.42 1.75
C ALA A 106 10.79 0.71 3.18
N HIS A 107 11.70 0.44 4.12
CA HIS A 107 11.44 0.67 5.54
C HIS A 107 11.24 2.16 5.82
N PRO A 108 10.35 2.55 6.74
CA PRO A 108 10.11 3.97 7.05
C PRO A 108 11.36 4.76 7.40
N SER A 109 12.37 4.13 8.00
CA SER A 109 13.62 4.81 8.36
C SER A 109 14.38 5.35 7.14
N ALA A 110 14.16 4.81 5.95
CA ALA A 110 14.81 5.27 4.74
C ALA A 110 14.21 6.58 4.20
N PHE A 111 13.00 6.91 4.60
CA PHE A 111 12.25 8.05 4.06
C PHE A 111 11.58 8.88 5.17
N GLY A 112 12.34 9.17 6.21
CA GLY A 112 11.90 10.12 7.25
C GLY A 112 10.70 9.67 8.07
N GLY A 113 10.47 8.36 8.19
CA GLY A 113 9.34 7.82 8.94
C GLY A 113 8.15 7.43 8.11
N THR A 114 8.24 7.54 6.78
CA THR A 114 7.15 7.17 5.86
C THR A 114 7.43 5.81 5.22
N LEU A 115 6.47 4.89 5.33
CA LEU A 115 6.52 3.64 4.58
C LEU A 115 6.31 3.96 3.10
N VAL A 116 7.24 3.53 2.25
CA VAL A 116 7.20 3.78 0.81
C VAL A 116 7.07 2.47 0.05
N GLU A 117 6.12 2.43 -0.87
CA GLU A 117 5.92 1.31 -1.79
C GLU A 117 6.42 1.68 -3.17
N PHE A 118 7.17 0.79 -3.81
CA PHE A 118 7.48 0.88 -5.24
C PHE A 118 6.57 -0.08 -5.99
N VAL A 119 6.03 0.38 -7.11
CA VAL A 119 5.04 -0.36 -7.90
C VAL A 119 5.44 -0.35 -9.36
N GLU A 120 5.42 -1.53 -10.02
CA GLU A 120 5.57 -1.63 -11.47
C GLU A 120 4.43 -2.44 -12.06
N GLY A 121 4.32 -2.39 -13.39
CA GLY A 121 3.33 -3.12 -14.14
C GLY A 121 2.28 -2.20 -14.73
N PRO A 122 1.33 -2.80 -15.44
CA PRO A 122 0.33 -2.05 -16.19
C PRO A 122 -0.61 -1.23 -15.32
#